data_58297fb0d48ff3fda700f0d574966b9a
#
_entry.id   58297fb0d48ff3fda700f0d574966b9a
#
_cell.length_a   1.000
_cell.length_b   1.000
_cell.length_c   1.000
_cell.angle_alpha   90.00
_cell.angle_beta   90.00
_cell.angle_gamma   90.00
#
_symmetry.space_group_name_H-M   'P 1'
#
loop_
_entity.id
_entity.type
_entity.pdbx_description
1 polymer ?
#
loop_
_entity_poly.entity_id
_entity_poly.type
_entity_poly.pdbx_seq_one_letter_code
_entity_poly.pdbx_strand_id
1 'polypeptide(L)'
;MIARLMGLKTVDPATLRRRMQSEPIAIFDVNSPGSWREAHIPGARHLDPETFPESALPVERDRALVFYCSNPFCRKAPLAARRAKKMGYREVQVLSAGITGWLAAGLPAESGG
;
A
#
# COMPACT_ATOMS: atom_id res chain seq x y z
N MET A 1 -0.51 16.53 0.95
CA MET A 1 -0.36 15.08 0.81
C MET A 1 0.80 14.74 -0.11
N ILE A 2 1.76 14.01 0.41
CA ILE A 2 3.00 13.70 -0.30
C ILE A 2 2.73 12.94 -1.61
N ALA A 3 1.86 11.93 -1.57
CA ALA A 3 1.57 11.12 -2.76
C ALA A 3 1.05 11.96 -3.91
N ARG A 4 0.13 12.89 -3.65
CA ARG A 4 -0.41 13.77 -4.68
C ARG A 4 0.63 14.72 -5.23
N LEU A 5 1.48 15.25 -4.36
CA LEU A 5 2.57 16.13 -4.79
C LEU A 5 3.54 15.40 -5.72
N MET A 6 3.65 14.09 -5.57
CA MET A 6 4.49 13.25 -6.44
C MET A 6 3.75 12.77 -7.68
N GLY A 7 2.52 13.22 -7.92
CA GLY A 7 1.74 12.84 -9.10
C GLY A 7 1.15 11.43 -9.04
N LEU A 8 1.01 10.87 -7.84
CA LEU A 8 0.48 9.53 -7.66
C LEU A 8 -1.01 9.57 -7.32
N LYS A 9 -1.75 8.58 -7.79
CA LYS A 9 -3.16 8.41 -7.44
C LYS A 9 -3.26 7.91 -6.02
N THR A 10 -4.31 8.35 -5.32
CA THR A 10 -4.56 7.94 -3.95
C THR A 10 -5.91 7.24 -3.84
N VAL A 11 -6.07 6.46 -2.78
CA VAL A 11 -7.34 5.81 -2.44
C VAL A 11 -7.57 6.02 -0.95
N ASP A 12 -8.83 6.23 -0.55
CA ASP A 12 -9.16 6.37 0.87
C ASP A 12 -9.47 5.00 1.50
N PRO A 13 -9.47 4.91 2.86
CA PRO A 13 -9.67 3.64 3.53
C PRO A 13 -11.01 2.96 3.18
N ALA A 14 -12.10 3.70 3.17
CA ALA A 14 -13.42 3.10 2.90
C ALA A 14 -13.51 2.56 1.49
N THR A 15 -12.99 3.29 0.51
CA THR A 15 -12.98 2.85 -0.88
C THR A 15 -12.12 1.61 -1.04
N LEU A 16 -10.93 1.61 -0.44
CA LEU A 16 -10.05 0.44 -0.51
C LEU A 16 -10.74 -0.78 0.10
N ARG A 17 -11.36 -0.62 1.26
CA ARG A 17 -12.07 -1.72 1.92
C ARG A 17 -13.14 -2.33 1.01
N ARG A 18 -13.92 -1.51 0.33
CA ARG A 18 -14.93 -2.00 -0.61
C ARG A 18 -14.30 -2.75 -1.78
N ARG A 19 -13.23 -2.20 -2.34
CA ARG A 19 -12.56 -2.81 -3.50
C ARG A 19 -11.91 -4.14 -3.14
N MET A 20 -11.37 -4.28 -1.94
CA MET A 20 -10.78 -5.54 -1.48
C MET A 20 -11.77 -6.71 -1.48
N GLN A 21 -13.05 -6.42 -1.36
CA GLN A 21 -14.10 -7.44 -1.31
C GLN A 21 -14.52 -7.94 -2.69
N SER A 22 -14.19 -7.21 -3.75
CA SER A 22 -14.67 -7.51 -5.10
C SER A 22 -13.58 -7.53 -6.17
N GLU A 23 -12.37 -7.11 -5.87
CA GLU A 23 -11.28 -7.03 -6.85
C GLU A 23 -10.02 -7.72 -6.35
N PRO A 24 -9.21 -8.29 -7.26
CA PRO A 24 -7.94 -8.90 -6.87
C PRO A 24 -6.85 -7.83 -6.71
N ILE A 25 -6.95 -7.03 -5.66
CA ILE A 25 -5.96 -5.98 -5.38
C ILE A 25 -4.83 -6.56 -4.53
N ALA A 26 -3.59 -6.26 -4.92
CA ALA A 26 -2.42 -6.60 -4.12
C ALA A 26 -2.06 -5.40 -3.24
N ILE A 27 -2.00 -5.60 -1.94
CA ILE A 27 -1.75 -4.55 -0.95
C ILE A 27 -0.40 -4.78 -0.29
N PHE A 28 0.40 -3.72 -0.22
CA PHE A 28 1.75 -3.78 0.33
C PHE A 28 1.96 -2.74 1.42
N ASP A 29 2.43 -3.22 2.56
CA ASP A 29 2.81 -2.41 3.71
C ASP A 29 4.32 -2.17 3.62
N VAL A 30 4.71 -0.90 3.53
CA VAL A 30 6.13 -0.54 3.43
C VAL A 30 6.66 0.15 4.68
N ASN A 31 5.99 -0.07 5.80
CA ASN A 31 6.50 0.32 7.11
C ASN A 31 7.65 -0.61 7.52
N SER A 32 8.23 -0.36 8.68
CA SER A 32 9.23 -1.29 9.20
C SER A 32 8.61 -2.66 9.50
N PRO A 33 9.39 -3.74 9.52
CA PRO A 33 8.87 -5.07 9.86
C PRO A 33 8.14 -5.11 11.21
N GLY A 34 8.66 -4.38 12.21
CA GLY A 34 8.03 -4.30 13.52
C GLY A 34 6.66 -3.66 13.48
N SER A 35 6.54 -2.55 12.76
CA SER A 35 5.26 -1.86 12.60
C SER A 35 4.25 -2.75 11.86
N TRP A 36 4.68 -3.44 10.81
CA TRP A 36 3.82 -4.36 10.09
C TRP A 36 3.29 -5.48 11.00
N ARG A 37 4.15 -6.02 11.84
CA ARG A 37 3.74 -7.06 12.79
C ARG A 37 2.76 -6.56 13.84
N GLU A 38 2.87 -5.30 14.26
CA GLU A 38 1.94 -4.72 15.23
C GLU A 38 0.53 -4.62 14.66
N ALA A 39 0.40 -4.08 13.46
CA ALA A 39 -0.90 -3.94 12.80
C ALA A 39 -0.70 -3.73 11.31
N HIS A 40 -1.39 -4.51 10.49
CA HIS A 40 -1.40 -4.32 9.05
C HIS A 40 -2.77 -4.66 8.48
N ILE A 41 -3.06 -4.14 7.31
CA ILE A 41 -4.30 -4.43 6.60
C ILE A 41 -4.35 -5.92 6.30
N PRO A 42 -5.50 -6.60 6.51
CA PRO A 42 -5.61 -8.03 6.20
C PRO A 42 -5.16 -8.35 4.78
N GLY A 43 -4.25 -9.31 4.65
CA GLY A 43 -3.71 -9.71 3.36
C GLY A 43 -2.56 -8.85 2.85
N ALA A 44 -2.21 -7.78 3.54
CA ALA A 44 -1.10 -6.94 3.12
C ALA A 44 0.24 -7.66 3.34
N ARG A 45 1.07 -7.64 2.30
CA ARG A 45 2.43 -8.18 2.38
C ARG A 45 3.40 -7.06 2.72
N HIS A 46 4.42 -7.39 3.49
CA HIS A 46 5.46 -6.44 3.83
C HIS A 46 6.52 -6.37 2.72
N LEU A 47 6.92 -5.15 2.36
CA LEU A 47 8.02 -4.92 1.43
C LEU A 47 8.91 -3.79 1.94
N ASP A 48 10.21 -3.90 1.65
CA ASP A 48 11.11 -2.77 1.83
C ASP A 48 10.90 -1.81 0.64
N PRO A 49 10.56 -0.54 0.89
CA PRO A 49 10.18 0.38 -0.20
C PRO A 49 11.29 0.68 -1.20
N GLU A 50 12.55 0.49 -0.81
CA GLU A 50 13.69 0.86 -1.66
C GLU A 50 14.29 -0.33 -2.40
N THR A 51 14.14 -1.53 -1.86
CA THR A 51 14.89 -2.69 -2.36
C THR A 51 14.04 -3.86 -2.83
N PHE A 52 12.70 -3.79 -2.73
CA PHE A 52 11.89 -4.93 -3.13
C PHE A 52 12.15 -5.28 -4.61
N PRO A 53 12.30 -6.58 -4.90
CA PRO A 53 12.53 -7.00 -6.28
C PRO A 53 11.20 -7.07 -7.06
N GLU A 54 11.30 -7.06 -8.38
CA GLU A 54 10.13 -7.20 -9.23
C GLU A 54 9.38 -8.50 -8.94
N SER A 55 10.10 -9.56 -8.56
CA SER A 55 9.51 -10.85 -8.23
C SER A 55 8.61 -10.83 -6.99
N ALA A 56 8.67 -9.78 -6.16
CA ALA A 56 7.79 -9.62 -5.01
C ALA A 56 6.41 -9.12 -5.41
N LEU A 57 6.24 -8.67 -6.64
CA LEU A 57 4.98 -8.14 -7.16
C LEU A 57 4.29 -9.16 -8.05
N PRO A 58 2.96 -9.01 -8.28
CA PRO A 58 2.25 -9.91 -9.18
C PRO A 58 2.86 -9.94 -10.57
N VAL A 59 2.74 -11.09 -11.25
CA VAL A 59 3.25 -11.23 -12.61
C VAL A 59 2.47 -10.34 -13.58
N GLU A 60 1.17 -10.24 -13.38
CA GLU A 60 0.29 -9.44 -14.24
C GLU A 60 0.50 -7.95 -14.01
N ARG A 61 0.91 -7.23 -15.06
CA ARG A 61 1.20 -5.80 -14.99
C ARG A 61 -0.06 -4.93 -14.91
N ASP A 62 -1.22 -5.48 -15.17
CA ASP A 62 -2.51 -4.78 -15.03
C ASP A 62 -3.17 -5.03 -13.66
N ARG A 63 -2.55 -5.83 -12.79
CA ARG A 63 -3.04 -6.04 -11.44
C ARG A 63 -2.98 -4.73 -10.66
N ALA A 64 -4.07 -4.39 -9.97
CA ALA A 64 -4.10 -3.20 -9.12
C ALA A 64 -3.20 -3.40 -7.91
N LEU A 65 -2.31 -2.43 -7.67
CA LEU A 65 -1.42 -2.43 -6.52
C LEU A 65 -1.73 -1.23 -5.64
N VAL A 66 -1.73 -1.43 -4.34
CA VAL A 66 -1.87 -0.35 -3.37
C VAL A 66 -0.73 -0.45 -2.36
N PHE A 67 -0.03 0.66 -2.18
CA PHE A 67 1.05 0.77 -1.19
C PHE A 67 0.63 1.69 -0.07
N TYR A 68 1.02 1.38 1.16
CA TYR A 68 0.77 2.28 2.28
C TYR A 68 1.91 2.23 3.29
N CYS A 69 2.03 3.30 4.06
CA CYS A 69 2.93 3.34 5.21
C CYS A 69 2.17 3.89 6.43
N SER A 70 2.72 4.83 7.18
CA SER A 70 2.13 5.18 8.48
C SER A 70 1.01 6.21 8.40
N ASN A 71 1.24 7.31 7.66
CA ASN A 71 0.36 8.48 7.66
C ASN A 71 0.56 9.27 6.37
N PRO A 72 -0.25 10.36 6.13
CA PRO A 72 -0.19 11.11 4.87
C PRO A 72 1.15 11.79 4.56
N PHE A 73 2.01 11.95 5.53
CA PHE A 73 3.29 12.62 5.34
C PHE A 73 4.46 11.68 5.13
N CYS A 74 4.24 10.39 5.29
CA CYS A 74 5.27 9.38 5.08
C CYS A 74 5.54 9.22 3.58
N ARG A 75 6.83 9.20 3.20
CA ARG A 75 7.25 9.10 1.79
C ARG A 75 7.48 7.68 1.31
N LYS A 76 7.52 6.72 2.19
CA LYS A 76 7.86 5.33 1.83
C LYS A 76 6.89 4.74 0.82
N ALA A 77 5.59 4.91 1.03
CA ALA A 77 4.60 4.37 0.12
C ALA A 77 4.62 5.04 -1.25
N PRO A 78 4.68 6.38 -1.35
CA PRO A 78 4.83 7.03 -2.65
C PRO A 78 6.09 6.59 -3.41
N LEU A 79 7.21 6.44 -2.72
CA LEU A 79 8.45 5.99 -3.36
C LEU A 79 8.32 4.56 -3.88
N ALA A 80 7.72 3.68 -3.09
CA ALA A 80 7.46 2.30 -3.50
C ALA A 80 6.52 2.26 -4.72
N ALA A 81 5.47 3.08 -4.71
CA ALA A 81 4.53 3.15 -5.81
C ALA A 81 5.22 3.61 -7.11
N ARG A 82 6.08 4.61 -7.04
CA ARG A 82 6.84 5.06 -8.20
C ARG A 82 7.76 3.97 -8.73
N ARG A 83 8.38 3.24 -7.83
CA ARG A 83 9.23 2.11 -8.21
C ARG A 83 8.43 1.06 -8.97
N ALA A 84 7.24 0.72 -8.49
CA ALA A 84 6.36 -0.24 -9.16
C ALA A 84 5.94 0.27 -10.55
N LYS A 85 5.62 1.55 -10.67
CA LYS A 85 5.26 2.13 -11.98
C LYS A 85 6.41 2.01 -12.96
N LYS A 86 7.64 2.22 -12.52
CA LYS A 86 8.82 2.04 -13.37
C LYS A 86 9.00 0.60 -13.83
N MET A 87 8.51 -0.35 -13.03
CA MET A 87 8.52 -1.77 -13.39
C MET A 87 7.42 -2.16 -14.37
N GLY A 88 6.58 -1.21 -14.77
CA GLY A 88 5.54 -1.43 -15.78
C GLY A 88 4.13 -1.66 -15.24
N TYR A 89 3.92 -1.54 -13.92
CA TYR A 89 2.58 -1.67 -13.36
C TYR A 89 1.76 -0.43 -13.67
N ARG A 90 0.55 -0.62 -14.20
CA ARG A 90 -0.29 0.45 -14.72
C ARG A 90 -1.28 0.99 -13.71
N GLU A 91 -1.76 0.14 -12.80
CA GLU A 91 -2.71 0.54 -11.77
C GLU A 91 -2.05 0.53 -10.41
N VAL A 92 -1.43 1.65 -10.05
CA VAL A 92 -0.72 1.79 -8.77
C VAL A 92 -1.30 2.98 -8.03
N GLN A 93 -1.72 2.74 -6.79
CA GLN A 93 -2.27 3.78 -5.94
C GLN A 93 -1.62 3.73 -4.56
N VAL A 94 -1.76 4.83 -3.83
CA VAL A 94 -1.28 4.96 -2.46
C VAL A 94 -2.47 5.18 -1.54
N LEU A 95 -2.56 4.38 -0.47
CA LEU A 95 -3.47 4.65 0.62
C LEU A 95 -2.79 5.72 1.48
N SER A 96 -3.05 6.99 1.14
CA SER A 96 -2.31 8.11 1.74
C SER A 96 -2.59 8.27 3.23
N ALA A 97 -3.78 7.88 3.70
CA ALA A 97 -4.07 7.91 5.13
C ALA A 97 -3.19 6.96 5.94
N GLY A 98 -2.62 5.94 5.29
CA GLY A 98 -1.77 4.96 5.91
C GLY A 98 -2.48 4.07 6.91
N ILE A 99 -1.70 3.28 7.66
CA ILE A 99 -2.29 2.41 8.67
C ILE A 99 -2.99 3.23 9.77
N THR A 100 -2.48 4.41 10.09
CA THR A 100 -3.10 5.27 11.08
C THR A 100 -4.53 5.63 10.68
N GLY A 101 -4.74 6.09 9.45
CA GLY A 101 -6.08 6.43 8.97
C GLY A 101 -6.99 5.22 8.79
N TRP A 102 -6.43 4.09 8.39
CA TRP A 102 -7.17 2.84 8.28
C TRP A 102 -7.75 2.43 9.64
N LEU A 103 -6.91 2.44 10.67
CA LEU A 103 -7.35 2.10 12.03
C LEU A 103 -8.33 3.14 12.59
N ALA A 104 -8.10 4.41 12.33
CA ALA A 104 -9.00 5.48 12.77
C ALA A 104 -10.39 5.36 12.15
N ALA A 105 -10.49 4.77 10.96
CA ALA A 105 -11.77 4.51 10.31
C ALA A 105 -12.49 3.27 10.88
N GLY A 106 -11.90 2.61 11.87
CA GLY A 106 -12.49 1.43 12.50
C GLY A 106 -12.43 0.16 11.66
N LEU A 107 -11.53 0.13 10.67
CA LEU A 107 -11.43 -1.02 9.78
C LEU A 107 -10.54 -2.12 10.37
N PRO A 108 -10.74 -3.40 9.93
CA PRO A 108 -10.03 -4.51 10.55
C PRO A 108 -8.54 -4.52 10.23
N ALA A 109 -7.76 -4.99 11.19
CA ALA A 109 -6.33 -5.16 11.02
C ALA A 109 -5.91 -6.52 11.57
N GLU A 110 -4.78 -7.02 11.07
CA GLU A 110 -4.16 -8.24 11.55
C GLU A 110 -2.85 -7.89 12.25
N SER A 111 -2.40 -8.79 13.13
CA SER A 111 -1.11 -8.66 13.80
C SER A 111 -0.36 -9.96 13.70
N GLY A 112 0.97 -9.88 13.92
CA GLY A 112 1.83 -11.03 13.81
C GLY A 112 2.26 -11.26 12.37
N GLY A 113 3.06 -12.20 12.14
CA GLY A 113 3.63 -12.45 10.83
C GLY A 113 3.54 -13.89 10.45
#